data_4c2b2acb52672666895c22d7839c8e83
#
_entry.id   4c2b2acb52672666895c22d7839c8e83
#
_cell.length_a   1.000
_cell.length_b   1.000
_cell.length_c   1.000
_cell.angle_alpha   90.00
_cell.angle_beta   90.00
_cell.angle_gamma   90.00
#
_symmetry.space_group_name_H-M   'P 1'
#
loop_
_entity.id
_entity.type
_entity.pdbx_description
1 polymer ?
#
loop_
_entity_poly.entity_id
_entity_poly.type
_entity_poly.pdbx_seq_one_letter_code
_entity_poly.pdbx_strand_id
1 'polypeptide(L)'
;NSDYYFDSFEQNDASEFMLEHDYIDVCVHQEGEQTFLDIVNKFPDSGNDIQGIDYADIEGLSYRNKKNIICNTGIRNRIKDFSLIPSPYLDGFFDELIEFVGDSHSWLASWESNRGCPFSCTYCDWGSATNSKVTRIELERAFEELDWFALHKIEFIFVCDANFGMLQRDLEIAEYVTTLNKVFGYPKVFSVQNTKNKRDRAYGVQKKLADSGLAKAVTIALQSTSKEALV
;
A
#
# COMPACT_ATOMS: atom_id res chain seq x y z
N ASN A 1 -15.50 6.27 -9.74
CA ASN A 1 -15.60 6.28 -11.20
C ASN A 1 -14.70 5.18 -11.73
N SER A 2 -15.29 3.99 -11.92
CA SER A 2 -14.60 2.79 -12.35
C SER A 2 -14.12 2.83 -13.81
N ASP A 3 -14.72 3.70 -14.61
CA ASP A 3 -14.55 3.70 -16.06
C ASP A 3 -13.20 4.26 -16.53
N TYR A 4 -12.52 5.06 -15.69
CA TYR A 4 -11.22 5.65 -16.02
C TYR A 4 -10.02 4.87 -15.50
N TYR A 5 -10.26 3.90 -14.66
CA TYR A 5 -9.15 3.25 -13.96
C TYR A 5 -8.47 2.15 -14.78
N PHE A 6 -9.06 1.64 -15.88
CA PHE A 6 -8.72 0.28 -16.24
C PHE A 6 -8.48 -0.05 -17.70
N ASP A 7 -8.96 0.76 -18.62
CA ASP A 7 -8.70 0.53 -20.04
C ASP A 7 -7.32 1.03 -20.50
N SER A 8 -6.65 1.82 -19.66
CA SER A 8 -5.42 2.52 -20.04
C SER A 8 -4.13 1.89 -19.55
N PHE A 9 -4.20 0.77 -18.83
CA PHE A 9 -2.99 0.17 -18.26
C PHE A 9 -1.97 -0.32 -19.29
N GLU A 10 -2.39 -0.64 -20.50
CA GLU A 10 -1.44 -0.96 -21.57
C GLU A 10 -0.72 0.28 -22.12
N GLN A 11 -1.28 1.48 -21.93
CA GLN A 11 -0.71 2.72 -22.46
C GLN A 11 -0.30 3.74 -21.40
N ASN A 12 -0.68 3.56 -20.12
CA ASN A 12 -0.40 4.49 -19.00
C ASN A 12 -0.64 5.96 -19.32
N ASP A 13 -1.67 6.23 -20.06
CA ASP A 13 -2.02 7.56 -20.50
C ASP A 13 -3.24 8.05 -19.70
N ALA A 14 -3.01 8.99 -18.79
CA ALA A 14 -4.06 9.67 -18.06
C ALA A 14 -4.60 10.89 -18.81
N SER A 15 -4.30 11.03 -20.11
CA SER A 15 -4.64 12.23 -20.90
C SER A 15 -6.14 12.48 -20.96
N GLU A 16 -6.95 11.47 -21.20
CA GLU A 16 -8.40 11.62 -21.26
C GLU A 16 -8.96 12.07 -19.92
N PHE A 17 -8.54 11.43 -18.84
CA PHE A 17 -8.91 11.81 -17.48
C PHE A 17 -8.52 13.26 -17.15
N MET A 18 -7.29 13.66 -17.49
CA MET A 18 -6.82 15.03 -17.26
C MET A 18 -7.52 16.07 -18.16
N LEU A 19 -7.97 15.68 -19.37
CA LEU A 19 -8.74 16.58 -20.23
C LEU A 19 -10.11 16.91 -19.63
N GLU A 20 -10.75 15.96 -18.97
CA GLU A 20 -12.02 16.15 -18.27
C GLU A 20 -11.87 16.84 -16.91
N HIS A 21 -10.66 16.85 -16.34
CA HIS A 21 -10.37 17.38 -15.01
C HIS A 21 -9.24 18.42 -15.10
N ASP A 22 -9.58 19.60 -15.55
CA ASP A 22 -8.63 20.69 -15.84
C ASP A 22 -7.90 21.24 -14.59
N TYR A 23 -8.39 20.92 -13.39
CA TYR A 23 -7.77 21.22 -12.09
C TYR A 23 -6.66 20.24 -11.68
N ILE A 24 -6.38 19.21 -12.49
CA ILE A 24 -5.31 18.26 -12.26
C ILE A 24 -4.09 18.63 -13.11
N ASP A 25 -2.99 18.96 -12.47
CA ASP A 25 -1.74 19.33 -13.13
C ASP A 25 -0.87 18.11 -13.45
N VAL A 26 -0.86 17.10 -12.56
CA VAL A 26 0.01 15.91 -12.67
C VAL A 26 -0.73 14.66 -12.22
N CYS A 27 -0.58 13.58 -12.98
CA CYS A 27 -0.97 12.23 -12.61
C CYS A 27 0.27 11.34 -12.53
N VAL A 28 0.54 10.76 -11.37
CA VAL A 28 1.63 9.80 -11.18
C VAL A 28 1.15 8.39 -11.51
N HIS A 29 1.92 7.65 -12.30
CA HIS A 29 1.60 6.30 -12.74
C HIS A 29 2.19 5.24 -11.79
N GLN A 30 1.42 4.21 -11.48
CA GLN A 30 1.83 3.04 -10.70
C GLN A 30 2.35 3.40 -9.29
N GLU A 31 3.55 2.89 -8.92
CA GLU A 31 4.21 3.19 -7.64
C GLU A 31 4.76 4.61 -7.66
N GLY A 32 4.24 5.47 -6.78
CA GLY A 32 4.47 6.91 -6.86
C GLY A 32 5.65 7.44 -6.05
N GLU A 33 6.25 6.65 -5.18
CA GLU A 33 7.21 7.13 -4.18
C GLU A 33 8.40 7.85 -4.82
N GLN A 34 9.06 7.19 -5.79
CA GLN A 34 10.23 7.77 -6.44
C GLN A 34 9.84 8.93 -7.38
N THR A 35 8.74 8.80 -8.11
CA THR A 35 8.27 9.87 -9.01
C THR A 35 7.89 11.11 -8.21
N PHE A 36 7.22 10.94 -7.08
CA PHE A 36 6.89 12.06 -6.20
C PHE A 36 8.15 12.70 -5.59
N LEU A 37 9.13 11.90 -5.18
CA LEU A 37 10.41 12.42 -4.68
C LEU A 37 11.12 13.25 -5.76
N ASP A 38 11.14 12.80 -7.01
CA ASP A 38 11.75 13.55 -8.11
C ASP A 38 11.04 14.89 -8.37
N ILE A 39 9.71 14.93 -8.23
CA ILE A 39 8.91 16.17 -8.29
C ILE A 39 9.33 17.12 -7.15
N VAL A 40 9.34 16.61 -5.91
CA VAL A 40 9.68 17.40 -4.73
C VAL A 40 11.11 17.97 -4.83
N ASN A 41 12.05 17.21 -5.34
CA ASN A 41 13.44 17.66 -5.53
C ASN A 41 13.57 18.79 -6.55
N LYS A 42 12.66 18.89 -7.52
CA LYS A 42 12.65 19.99 -8.51
C LYS A 42 11.87 21.22 -8.04
N PHE A 43 11.11 21.11 -6.96
CA PHE A 43 10.25 22.19 -6.48
C PHE A 43 11.04 23.47 -6.08
N PRO A 44 12.20 23.41 -5.41
CA PRO A 44 12.98 24.59 -5.09
C PRO A 44 13.48 25.35 -6.34
N ASP A 45 13.86 24.61 -7.38
CA ASP A 45 14.39 25.20 -8.63
C ASP A 45 13.28 25.90 -9.46
N SER A 46 12.02 25.55 -9.22
CA SER A 46 10.86 26.19 -9.86
C SER A 46 10.44 27.51 -9.23
N GLY A 47 11.14 27.98 -8.18
CA GLY A 47 10.74 29.15 -7.40
C GLY A 47 9.54 28.89 -6.48
N ASN A 48 9.36 27.65 -6.05
CA ASN A 48 8.23 27.16 -5.24
C ASN A 48 6.87 27.26 -5.99
N ASP A 49 6.90 27.20 -7.32
CA ASP A 49 5.72 27.14 -8.16
C ASP A 49 5.63 25.77 -8.85
N ILE A 50 4.57 25.03 -8.60
CA ILE A 50 4.34 23.72 -9.21
C ILE A 50 4.25 23.79 -10.74
N GLN A 51 3.75 24.90 -11.27
CA GLN A 51 3.69 25.14 -12.73
C GLN A 51 5.07 25.51 -13.33
N GLY A 52 6.01 25.89 -12.49
CA GLY A 52 7.40 26.18 -12.87
C GLY A 52 8.27 24.92 -13.05
N ILE A 53 7.81 23.77 -12.56
CA ILE A 53 8.57 22.52 -12.63
C ILE A 53 8.68 22.02 -14.08
N ASP A 54 9.89 21.63 -14.48
CA ASP A 54 10.09 20.86 -15.71
C ASP A 54 9.91 19.38 -15.43
N TYR A 55 8.78 18.83 -15.86
CA TYR A 55 8.41 17.44 -15.67
C TYR A 55 8.95 16.49 -16.74
N ALA A 56 9.53 16.99 -17.82
CA ALA A 56 9.79 16.22 -19.04
C ALA A 56 10.81 15.08 -18.82
N ASP A 57 11.71 15.21 -17.84
CA ASP A 57 12.74 14.21 -17.50
C ASP A 57 12.38 13.38 -16.25
N ILE A 58 11.17 13.54 -15.70
CA ILE A 58 10.68 12.72 -14.58
C ILE A 58 9.88 11.55 -15.16
N GLU A 59 10.35 10.33 -14.96
CA GLU A 59 9.64 9.13 -15.40
C GLU A 59 8.39 8.83 -14.55
N GLY A 60 7.38 8.26 -15.18
CA GLY A 60 6.21 7.69 -14.49
C GLY A 60 5.10 8.68 -14.22
N LEU A 61 4.90 9.69 -15.09
CA LEU A 61 3.81 10.64 -14.93
C LEU A 61 3.21 11.13 -16.27
N SER A 62 1.97 11.61 -16.18
CA SER A 62 1.36 12.52 -17.16
C SER A 62 1.24 13.88 -16.51
N TYR A 63 1.53 14.94 -17.27
CA TYR A 63 1.50 16.32 -16.77
C TYR A 63 0.98 17.31 -17.80
N ARG A 64 0.45 18.40 -17.30
CA ARG A 64 -0.02 19.53 -18.13
C ARG A 64 1.13 20.54 -18.29
N ASN A 65 1.57 20.75 -19.51
CA ASN A 65 2.65 21.72 -19.76
C ASN A 65 2.13 23.16 -19.81
N LYS A 66 3.05 24.14 -19.91
CA LYS A 66 2.74 25.58 -19.95
C LYS A 66 1.83 26.00 -21.12
N LYS A 67 1.65 25.16 -22.14
CA LYS A 67 0.74 25.38 -23.27
C LYS A 67 -0.60 24.68 -23.09
N ASN A 68 -0.86 24.17 -21.88
CA ASN A 68 -2.05 23.39 -21.55
C ASN A 68 -2.19 22.08 -22.35
N ILE A 69 -1.07 21.52 -22.80
CA ILE A 69 -1.01 20.24 -23.50
C ILE A 69 -0.62 19.18 -22.48
N ILE A 70 -1.31 18.05 -22.51
CA ILE A 70 -0.98 16.90 -21.67
C ILE A 70 0.16 16.12 -22.32
N CYS A 71 1.21 15.90 -21.55
CA CYS A 71 2.40 15.16 -21.93
C CYS A 71 2.54 13.92 -21.03
N ASN A 72 3.00 12.80 -21.60
CA ASN A 72 3.26 11.56 -20.86
C ASN A 72 4.74 11.22 -20.93
N THR A 73 5.36 10.86 -19.80
CA THR A 73 6.78 10.51 -19.70
C THR A 73 7.02 8.98 -19.65
N GLY A 74 5.97 8.18 -19.88
CA GLY A 74 6.04 6.72 -19.88
C GLY A 74 5.89 6.13 -18.48
N ILE A 75 6.35 4.90 -18.32
CA ILE A 75 6.22 4.11 -17.10
C ILE A 75 7.58 4.01 -16.41
N ARG A 76 7.60 4.27 -15.11
CA ARG A 76 8.76 3.99 -14.27
C ARG A 76 8.80 2.50 -13.90
N ASN A 77 10.00 1.94 -13.81
CA ASN A 77 10.18 0.59 -13.30
C ASN A 77 9.76 0.49 -11.83
N ARG A 78 9.15 -0.63 -11.45
CA ARG A 78 8.75 -0.93 -10.07
C ARG A 78 9.95 -0.94 -9.12
N ILE A 79 9.71 -0.49 -7.90
CA ILE A 79 10.65 -0.62 -6.78
C ILE A 79 10.77 -2.11 -6.42
N LYS A 80 11.96 -2.67 -6.61
CA LYS A 80 12.25 -4.08 -6.34
C LYS A 80 12.82 -4.32 -4.95
N ASP A 81 13.38 -3.30 -4.36
CA ASP A 81 14.01 -3.32 -3.05
C ASP A 81 13.33 -2.30 -2.14
N PHE A 82 12.54 -2.79 -1.20
CA PHE A 82 11.82 -1.94 -0.25
C PHE A 82 12.72 -1.36 0.84
N SER A 83 13.97 -1.79 0.94
CA SER A 83 14.93 -1.13 1.83
C SER A 83 15.24 0.31 1.40
N LEU A 84 15.00 0.63 0.12
CA LEU A 84 15.14 1.98 -0.42
C LEU A 84 14.03 2.94 0.02
N ILE A 85 12.91 2.41 0.53
CA ILE A 85 11.81 3.22 1.06
C ILE A 85 11.97 3.26 2.58
N PRO A 86 12.27 4.43 3.18
CA PRO A 86 12.39 4.56 4.62
C PRO A 86 11.07 4.22 5.32
N SER A 87 11.16 3.78 6.57
CA SER A 87 9.97 3.54 7.39
C SER A 87 9.52 4.85 8.02
N PRO A 88 8.32 5.36 7.72
CA PRO A 88 7.84 6.59 8.37
C PRO A 88 7.61 6.40 9.88
N TYR A 89 7.51 5.14 10.34
CA TYR A 89 7.36 4.81 11.75
C TYR A 89 8.70 4.81 12.47
N LEU A 90 9.72 4.16 11.89
CA LEU A 90 11.02 3.98 12.53
C LEU A 90 11.92 5.23 12.41
N ASP A 91 11.68 6.07 11.40
CA ASP A 91 12.45 7.30 11.18
C ASP A 91 11.93 8.49 12.00
N GLY A 92 10.99 8.26 12.94
CA GLY A 92 10.48 9.28 13.85
C GLY A 92 9.51 10.29 13.20
N PHE A 93 9.04 10.04 11.97
CA PHE A 93 8.17 10.98 11.25
C PHE A 93 6.86 11.28 12.02
N PHE A 94 6.34 10.31 12.74
CA PHE A 94 5.10 10.45 13.49
C PHE A 94 5.29 10.77 14.97
N ASP A 95 6.51 10.77 15.50
CA ASP A 95 6.76 10.89 16.94
C ASP A 95 6.24 12.23 17.50
N GLU A 96 6.57 13.34 16.83
CA GLU A 96 6.09 14.69 17.23
C GLU A 96 4.55 14.80 17.18
N LEU A 97 3.92 14.17 16.17
CA LEU A 97 2.47 14.17 16.03
C LEU A 97 1.79 13.41 17.18
N ILE A 98 2.34 12.23 17.51
CA ILE A 98 1.81 11.39 18.59
C ILE A 98 2.00 12.08 19.94
N GLU A 99 3.16 12.69 20.17
CA GLU A 99 3.43 13.47 21.39
C GLU A 99 2.49 14.66 21.50
N PHE A 100 2.28 15.41 20.43
CA PHE A 100 1.37 16.58 20.41
C PHE A 100 -0.09 16.22 20.69
N VAL A 101 -0.59 15.12 20.11
CA VAL A 101 -1.97 14.66 20.28
C VAL A 101 -2.17 13.96 21.63
N GLY A 102 -1.15 13.28 22.11
CA GLY A 102 -1.17 12.51 23.35
C GLY A 102 -2.21 11.37 23.36
N ASP A 103 -2.58 10.93 24.58
CA ASP A 103 -3.50 9.80 24.79
C ASP A 103 -5.00 10.15 24.58
N SER A 104 -5.31 11.33 24.06
CA SER A 104 -6.70 11.80 23.90
C SER A 104 -7.42 11.16 22.70
N HIS A 105 -6.71 10.49 21.82
CA HIS A 105 -7.23 9.89 20.59
C HIS A 105 -6.81 8.43 20.44
N SER A 106 -7.65 7.68 19.72
CA SER A 106 -7.32 6.33 19.28
C SER A 106 -6.62 6.39 17.92
N TRP A 107 -5.47 5.74 17.80
CA TRP A 107 -4.68 5.73 16.59
C TRP A 107 -5.00 4.51 15.71
N LEU A 108 -5.06 4.77 14.41
CA LEU A 108 -5.11 3.75 13.37
C LEU A 108 -3.87 3.89 12.50
N ALA A 109 -3.22 2.77 12.19
CA ALA A 109 -2.14 2.71 11.21
C ALA A 109 -2.55 1.89 9.99
N SER A 110 -2.20 2.37 8.81
CA SER A 110 -2.17 1.58 7.58
C SER A 110 -0.77 1.03 7.41
N TRP A 111 -0.63 -0.30 7.29
CA TRP A 111 0.65 -0.96 7.23
C TRP A 111 0.76 -1.91 6.04
N GLU A 112 1.87 -1.86 5.32
CA GLU A 112 2.15 -2.72 4.18
C GLU A 112 3.40 -3.56 4.46
N SER A 113 3.24 -4.89 4.55
CA SER A 113 4.37 -5.80 4.71
C SER A 113 4.87 -6.37 3.38
N ASN A 114 3.98 -6.43 2.39
CA ASN A 114 4.31 -6.82 1.03
C ASN A 114 3.39 -6.16 0.00
N ARG A 115 3.89 -5.97 -1.21
CA ARG A 115 3.19 -5.36 -2.33
C ARG A 115 3.21 -6.27 -3.54
N GLY A 116 2.05 -6.41 -4.19
CA GLY A 116 1.85 -7.22 -5.38
C GLY A 116 0.90 -8.37 -5.17
N CYS A 117 0.38 -8.91 -6.28
CA CYS A 117 -0.53 -10.04 -6.27
C CYS A 117 -0.18 -11.00 -7.42
N PRO A 118 0.19 -12.25 -7.16
CA PRO A 118 0.59 -13.20 -8.19
C PRO A 118 -0.58 -13.85 -8.93
N PHE A 119 -1.82 -13.47 -8.59
CA PHE A 119 -3.03 -14.08 -9.15
C PHE A 119 -3.58 -13.25 -10.31
N SER A 120 -4.08 -13.93 -11.34
CA SER A 120 -4.65 -13.34 -12.54
C SER A 120 -6.17 -13.48 -12.55
N CYS A 121 -6.84 -13.04 -11.49
CA CYS A 121 -8.30 -13.11 -11.39
C CYS A 121 -8.94 -12.21 -12.46
N THR A 122 -9.79 -12.77 -13.31
CA THR A 122 -10.39 -12.08 -14.48
C THR A 122 -11.29 -10.87 -14.14
N TYR A 123 -11.74 -10.78 -12.90
CA TYR A 123 -12.59 -9.68 -12.40
C TYR A 123 -11.83 -8.71 -11.50
N CYS A 124 -10.56 -8.99 -11.23
CA CYS A 124 -9.76 -8.24 -10.27
C CYS A 124 -8.68 -7.46 -10.99
N ASP A 125 -8.73 -6.18 -10.84
CA ASP A 125 -7.80 -5.29 -11.46
C ASP A 125 -6.46 -5.15 -10.73
N TRP A 126 -6.43 -5.57 -9.47
CA TRP A 126 -5.23 -5.53 -8.65
C TRP A 126 -4.04 -6.29 -9.28
N GLY A 127 -4.28 -7.45 -9.90
CA GLY A 127 -3.25 -8.25 -10.55
C GLY A 127 -2.70 -7.61 -11.82
N SER A 128 -3.52 -6.89 -12.57
CA SER A 128 -3.09 -6.14 -13.77
C SER A 128 -2.32 -4.88 -13.38
N ALA A 129 -2.77 -4.19 -12.33
CA ALA A 129 -2.20 -2.93 -11.88
C ALA A 129 -0.85 -3.07 -11.17
N THR A 130 -0.65 -4.12 -10.37
CA THR A 130 0.49 -4.22 -9.47
C THR A 130 1.58 -5.21 -9.91
N ASN A 131 1.44 -5.80 -11.09
CA ASN A 131 2.31 -6.86 -11.58
C ASN A 131 2.35 -8.13 -10.70
N SER A 132 2.68 -9.25 -11.30
CA SER A 132 2.60 -10.57 -10.68
C SER A 132 3.68 -10.87 -9.64
N LYS A 133 4.72 -10.02 -9.50
CA LYS A 133 5.80 -10.25 -8.53
C LYS A 133 5.50 -9.57 -7.21
N VAL A 134 5.57 -10.34 -6.13
CA VAL A 134 5.43 -9.84 -4.77
C VAL A 134 6.79 -9.34 -4.27
N THR A 135 6.84 -8.05 -3.92
CA THR A 135 7.94 -7.41 -3.20
C THR A 135 7.57 -7.31 -1.74
N ARG A 136 8.53 -7.41 -0.82
CA ARG A 136 8.28 -7.42 0.63
C ARG A 136 9.35 -6.63 1.37
N ILE A 137 8.98 -6.03 2.51
CA ILE A 137 9.96 -5.50 3.46
C ILE A 137 10.68 -6.67 4.14
N GLU A 138 11.87 -6.45 4.67
CA GLU A 138 12.57 -7.44 5.47
C GLU A 138 11.77 -7.80 6.73
N LEU A 139 11.89 -9.03 7.21
CA LEU A 139 11.08 -9.52 8.34
C LEU A 139 11.44 -8.80 9.64
N GLU A 140 12.72 -8.52 9.83
CA GLU A 140 13.25 -7.76 10.93
C GLU A 140 12.61 -6.37 11.01
N ARG A 141 12.58 -5.65 9.89
CA ARG A 141 11.90 -4.36 9.79
C ARG A 141 10.41 -4.48 10.11
N ALA A 142 9.75 -5.54 9.62
CA ALA A 142 8.34 -5.77 9.93
C ALA A 142 8.10 -5.90 11.44
N PHE A 143 8.98 -6.58 12.16
CA PHE A 143 8.90 -6.71 13.61
C PHE A 143 9.18 -5.39 14.33
N GLU A 144 10.19 -4.63 13.90
CA GLU A 144 10.50 -3.31 14.46
C GLU A 144 9.33 -2.33 14.30
N GLU A 145 8.68 -2.32 13.14
CA GLU A 145 7.48 -1.50 12.91
C GLU A 145 6.30 -1.94 13.81
N LEU A 146 6.11 -3.25 14.02
CA LEU A 146 5.09 -3.76 14.93
C LEU A 146 5.41 -3.42 16.41
N ASP A 147 6.68 -3.45 16.80
CA ASP A 147 7.12 -2.98 18.12
C ASP A 147 6.78 -1.50 18.29
N TRP A 148 7.08 -0.68 17.29
CA TRP A 148 6.75 0.74 17.29
C TRP A 148 5.24 0.95 17.47
N PHE A 149 4.39 0.20 16.75
CA PHE A 149 2.94 0.29 16.92
C PHE A 149 2.48 -0.06 18.33
N ALA A 150 3.05 -1.12 18.93
CA ALA A 150 2.69 -1.52 20.27
C ALA A 150 3.12 -0.50 21.32
N LEU A 151 4.33 0.05 21.21
CA LEU A 151 4.89 1.06 22.11
C LEU A 151 4.13 2.38 22.05
N HIS A 152 3.68 2.80 20.86
CA HIS A 152 2.91 4.03 20.65
C HIS A 152 1.40 3.80 20.80
N LYS A 153 0.97 2.64 21.33
CA LYS A 153 -0.44 2.34 21.63
C LYS A 153 -1.37 2.44 20.42
N ILE A 154 -0.87 2.04 19.22
CA ILE A 154 -1.72 2.00 18.03
C ILE A 154 -2.82 0.95 18.24
N GLU A 155 -4.08 1.38 18.22
CA GLU A 155 -5.20 0.49 18.52
C GLU A 155 -5.58 -0.42 17.38
N PHE A 156 -5.57 0.12 16.17
CA PHE A 156 -6.02 -0.57 14.97
C PHE A 156 -4.92 -0.54 13.92
N ILE A 157 -4.47 -1.72 13.47
CA ILE A 157 -3.59 -1.85 12.32
C ILE A 157 -4.39 -2.42 11.15
N PHE A 158 -4.46 -1.67 10.06
CA PHE A 158 -4.98 -2.14 8.79
C PHE A 158 -3.81 -2.59 7.90
N VAL A 159 -3.71 -3.89 7.65
CA VAL A 159 -2.70 -4.46 6.77
C VAL A 159 -3.15 -4.31 5.32
N CYS A 160 -2.40 -3.54 4.55
CA CYS A 160 -2.71 -3.20 3.16
C CYS A 160 -2.32 -4.29 2.16
N ASP A 161 -1.68 -5.36 2.62
CA ASP A 161 -1.26 -6.49 1.78
C ASP A 161 -2.47 -7.11 1.05
N ALA A 162 -2.35 -7.29 -0.27
CA ALA A 162 -3.44 -7.84 -1.08
C ALA A 162 -3.85 -9.28 -0.68
N ASN A 163 -2.94 -10.04 -0.10
CA ASN A 163 -3.12 -11.47 0.19
C ASN A 163 -2.35 -11.92 1.44
N PHE A 164 -2.67 -11.39 2.61
CA PHE A 164 -2.03 -11.79 3.85
C PHE A 164 -2.33 -13.28 4.16
N GLY A 165 -1.32 -14.02 4.59
CA GLY A 165 -1.38 -15.48 4.74
C GLY A 165 -0.90 -16.24 3.48
N MET A 166 -0.48 -15.52 2.43
CA MET A 166 0.10 -16.10 1.23
C MET A 166 1.55 -16.56 1.45
N LEU A 167 2.33 -15.76 2.17
CA LEU A 167 3.73 -16.03 2.47
C LEU A 167 3.88 -16.79 3.80
N GLN A 168 4.96 -17.58 3.95
CA GLN A 168 5.21 -18.31 5.20
C GLN A 168 5.39 -17.35 6.37
N ARG A 169 6.10 -16.26 6.17
CA ARG A 169 6.34 -15.21 7.16
C ARG A 169 5.09 -14.55 7.74
N ASP A 170 3.96 -14.60 7.01
CA ASP A 170 2.71 -13.99 7.48
C ASP A 170 2.19 -14.67 8.75
N LEU A 171 2.49 -15.96 8.92
CA LEU A 171 2.18 -16.67 10.16
C LEU A 171 3.10 -16.22 11.31
N GLU A 172 4.37 -15.97 11.02
CA GLU A 172 5.35 -15.44 11.99
C GLU A 172 4.95 -14.02 12.42
N ILE A 173 4.54 -13.17 11.50
CA ILE A 173 4.01 -11.83 11.77
C ILE A 173 2.77 -11.91 12.66
N ALA A 174 1.81 -12.80 12.33
CA ALA A 174 0.61 -12.99 13.13
C ALA A 174 0.93 -13.49 14.54
N GLU A 175 1.94 -14.35 14.71
CA GLU A 175 2.41 -14.80 16.01
C GLU A 175 3.06 -13.68 16.80
N TYR A 176 3.90 -12.90 16.15
CA TYR A 176 4.60 -11.78 16.77
C TYR A 176 3.61 -10.73 17.30
N VAL A 177 2.66 -10.29 16.45
CA VAL A 177 1.67 -9.29 16.88
C VAL A 177 0.76 -9.79 18.00
N THR A 178 0.46 -11.10 18.06
CA THR A 178 -0.29 -11.66 19.21
C THR A 178 0.54 -11.65 20.50
N THR A 179 1.84 -11.79 20.39
CA THR A 179 2.77 -11.67 21.53
C THR A 179 2.83 -10.24 22.03
N LEU A 180 2.96 -9.27 21.12
CA LEU A 180 2.93 -7.85 21.46
C LEU A 180 1.63 -7.46 22.16
N ASN A 181 0.48 -7.89 21.62
CA ASN A 181 -0.80 -7.65 22.26
C ASN A 181 -0.87 -8.19 23.70
N LYS A 182 -0.34 -9.38 23.95
CA LYS A 182 -0.30 -9.95 25.31
C LYS A 182 0.59 -9.17 26.27
N VAL A 183 1.71 -8.62 25.78
CA VAL A 183 2.68 -7.90 26.60
C VAL A 183 2.28 -6.46 26.83
N PHE A 184 1.89 -5.77 25.78
CA PHE A 184 1.64 -4.32 25.77
C PHE A 184 0.15 -3.95 25.78
N GLY A 185 -0.75 -4.89 25.48
CA GLY A 185 -2.18 -4.62 25.27
C GLY A 185 -2.50 -4.01 23.90
N TYR A 186 -1.52 -3.87 23.04
CA TYR A 186 -1.63 -3.26 21.69
C TYR A 186 -0.91 -4.10 20.65
N PRO A 187 -1.37 -4.02 19.35
CA PRO A 187 -2.61 -3.40 18.91
C PRO A 187 -3.85 -4.11 19.49
N LYS A 188 -5.02 -3.49 19.48
CA LYS A 188 -6.29 -4.11 19.86
C LYS A 188 -6.95 -4.83 18.69
N VAL A 189 -6.64 -4.42 17.47
CA VAL A 189 -7.14 -5.02 16.23
C VAL A 189 -6.02 -5.09 15.21
N PHE A 190 -5.89 -6.26 14.57
CA PHE A 190 -5.00 -6.48 13.43
C PHE A 190 -5.83 -7.01 12.27
N SER A 191 -6.18 -6.12 11.34
CA SER A 191 -7.09 -6.40 10.23
C SER A 191 -6.31 -6.74 8.97
N VAL A 192 -6.59 -7.89 8.37
CA VAL A 192 -5.88 -8.39 7.19
C VAL A 192 -6.83 -8.78 6.07
N GLN A 193 -6.38 -8.64 4.82
CA GLN A 193 -7.04 -9.18 3.64
C GLN A 193 -6.51 -10.59 3.36
N ASN A 194 -7.38 -11.60 3.57
CA ASN A 194 -6.95 -13.00 3.49
C ASN A 194 -6.61 -13.45 2.08
N THR A 195 -5.51 -14.21 1.96
CA THR A 195 -5.21 -14.92 0.73
C THR A 195 -6.28 -15.99 0.42
N LYS A 196 -6.50 -16.21 -0.88
CA LYS A 196 -7.55 -17.14 -1.37
C LYS A 196 -7.01 -18.55 -1.63
N ASN A 197 -5.71 -18.71 -1.86
CA ASN A 197 -5.12 -19.93 -2.42
C ASN A 197 -4.22 -20.72 -1.46
N LYS A 198 -4.08 -20.30 -0.20
CA LYS A 198 -3.28 -21.01 0.82
C LYS A 198 -4.12 -21.28 2.05
N ARG A 199 -5.16 -22.11 1.86
CA ARG A 199 -6.24 -22.36 2.86
C ARG A 199 -5.70 -22.61 4.27
N ASP A 200 -4.78 -23.56 4.43
CA ASP A 200 -4.30 -23.95 5.75
C ASP A 200 -3.52 -22.81 6.45
N ARG A 201 -2.74 -22.05 5.68
CA ARG A 201 -2.00 -20.92 6.22
C ARG A 201 -2.92 -19.75 6.54
N ALA A 202 -3.84 -19.40 5.64
CA ALA A 202 -4.84 -18.38 5.88
C ALA A 202 -5.68 -18.71 7.12
N TYR A 203 -6.10 -19.98 7.27
CA TYR A 203 -6.78 -20.45 8.46
C TYR A 203 -5.91 -20.34 9.72
N GLY A 204 -4.63 -20.74 9.64
CA GLY A 204 -3.68 -20.63 10.75
C GLY A 204 -3.50 -19.20 11.24
N VAL A 205 -3.35 -18.24 10.31
CA VAL A 205 -3.29 -16.81 10.60
C VAL A 205 -4.57 -16.33 11.29
N GLN A 206 -5.72 -16.60 10.68
CA GLN A 206 -7.01 -16.13 11.20
C GLN A 206 -7.33 -16.76 12.57
N LYS A 207 -7.07 -18.05 12.72
CA LYS A 207 -7.26 -18.71 14.01
C LYS A 207 -6.41 -18.06 15.10
N LYS A 208 -5.14 -17.80 14.82
CA LYS A 208 -4.20 -17.17 15.76
C LYS A 208 -4.67 -15.76 16.16
N LEU A 209 -5.09 -14.95 15.20
CA LEU A 209 -5.61 -13.61 15.44
C LEU A 209 -6.95 -13.64 16.21
N ALA A 210 -7.85 -14.58 15.88
CA ALA A 210 -9.13 -14.74 16.56
C ALA A 210 -8.95 -15.22 18.01
N ASP A 211 -8.12 -16.24 18.22
CA ASP A 211 -7.86 -16.79 19.56
C ASP A 211 -7.24 -15.75 20.51
N SER A 212 -6.52 -14.76 19.97
CA SER A 212 -5.96 -13.65 20.73
C SER A 212 -6.87 -12.40 20.82
N GLY A 213 -8.04 -12.42 20.19
CA GLY A 213 -8.98 -11.31 20.17
C GLY A 213 -8.61 -10.15 19.25
N LEU A 214 -7.59 -10.31 18.42
CA LEU A 214 -7.13 -9.28 17.45
C LEU A 214 -7.98 -9.22 16.20
N ALA A 215 -8.62 -10.31 15.79
CA ALA A 215 -9.56 -10.32 14.65
C ALA A 215 -10.99 -10.05 15.15
N LYS A 216 -11.53 -8.88 14.83
CA LYS A 216 -12.95 -8.52 15.13
C LYS A 216 -13.91 -9.03 14.08
N ALA A 217 -13.43 -9.19 12.85
CA ALA A 217 -14.17 -9.73 11.72
C ALA A 217 -13.20 -10.45 10.79
N VAL A 218 -13.72 -11.35 9.97
CA VAL A 218 -12.95 -12.06 8.94
C VAL A 218 -13.61 -11.81 7.59
N THR A 219 -12.84 -11.28 6.65
CA THR A 219 -13.26 -11.13 5.26
C THR A 219 -12.92 -12.39 4.49
N ILE A 220 -13.94 -13.10 4.00
CA ILE A 220 -13.77 -14.30 3.17
C ILE A 220 -14.43 -14.04 1.82
N ALA A 221 -13.63 -14.05 0.76
CA ALA A 221 -14.13 -13.91 -0.60
C ALA A 221 -14.56 -15.27 -1.15
N LEU A 222 -15.84 -15.47 -1.37
CA LEU A 222 -16.41 -16.71 -1.93
C LEU A 222 -15.96 -16.96 -3.38
N GLN A 223 -15.60 -15.91 -4.11
CA GLN A 223 -15.17 -15.90 -5.50
C GLN A 223 -16.31 -16.24 -6.48
N SER A 224 -16.79 -17.49 -6.50
CA SER A 224 -17.90 -17.94 -7.34
C SER A 224 -18.60 -19.11 -6.70
N THR A 225 -19.87 -19.33 -7.08
CA THR A 225 -20.64 -20.55 -6.81
C THR A 225 -20.75 -21.45 -8.05
N SER A 226 -20.32 -20.98 -9.20
CA SER A 226 -20.28 -21.77 -10.45
C SER A 226 -19.12 -22.77 -10.41
N LYS A 227 -19.41 -24.03 -10.72
CA LYS A 227 -18.38 -25.07 -10.82
C LYS A 227 -17.39 -24.78 -11.93
N GLU A 228 -17.86 -24.19 -13.03
CA GLU A 228 -17.05 -23.85 -14.20
C GLU A 228 -16.05 -22.74 -13.89
N ALA A 229 -16.40 -21.81 -12.99
CA ALA A 229 -15.55 -20.71 -12.59
C ALA A 229 -14.54 -21.09 -11.48
N LEU A 230 -14.71 -22.25 -10.84
CA LEU A 230 -13.85 -22.72 -9.75
C LEU A 230 -12.80 -23.75 -10.18
N VAL A 231 -12.69 -24.03 -11.49
CA VAL A 231 -11.76 -25.03 -12.06
C VAL A 231 -10.42 -24.41 -12.43
#